data_b3a64d8bb9551b7aab25cd9aa0469f4c
#
_entry.id   b3a64d8bb9551b7aab25cd9aa0469f4c
#
_cell.length_a   1.000
_cell.length_b   1.000
_cell.length_c   1.000
_cell.angle_alpha   90.00
_cell.angle_beta   90.00
_cell.angle_gamma   90.00
#
_symmetry.space_group_name_H-M   'P 1'
#
loop_
_entity.id
_entity.type
_entity.pdbx_description
1 polymer ?
#
loop_
_entity_poly.entity_id
_entity_poly.type
_entity_poly.pdbx_seq_one_letter_code
_entity_poly.pdbx_strand_id
1 'polypeptide(L)'
;ISTFFTKVKVDNSMTVYPCFVDDIAPVLTVNAATGGIGSSGTISITNATEQGSGIAGYYIGQTKPNASGSNVTFGTTTSVTVNNSGAWYVVAKDKAGNLSGVQSFVYYQLTLNADGATNYTSNSAFIKSGTTVALPTGLTKTGYKADTWTGGISSITVSGNGSLFPDWVELPQNWILSIPIAYKIDVGGDIRTTTENIIVTCQNNNISLTGGYSSGGKAAYSWTARGYYYTSNSYFSIGQPTISYNGQTPKDFNISIRINSQIYDYSDWDGYGGGFVTDKGNATNQDVSVYCRSGVITYSPTVEIHTSSYGSSTTNDGHTLMNEFHLNSMTLILKEFL
;
A
#
# COMPACT_ATOMS: atom_id res chain seq x y z
N ILE A 1 33.12 -47.31 -40.04
CA ILE A 1 32.49 -48.36 -40.85
C ILE A 1 33.22 -49.64 -40.48
N SER A 2 32.56 -50.54 -39.73
CA SER A 2 33.09 -51.89 -39.42
C SER A 2 32.56 -52.89 -40.40
N THR A 3 33.45 -53.56 -41.11
CA THR A 3 33.10 -54.64 -42.00
C THR A 3 33.23 -55.98 -41.28
N PHE A 4 32.10 -56.65 -41.04
CA PHE A 4 32.12 -58.03 -40.55
C PHE A 4 31.98 -59.02 -41.69
N PHE A 5 32.98 -59.82 -41.91
CA PHE A 5 32.92 -60.98 -42.82
C PHE A 5 32.74 -62.24 -41.99
N THR A 6 31.58 -62.86 -42.03
CA THR A 6 31.42 -64.25 -41.64
C THR A 6 31.72 -65.11 -42.82
N LYS A 7 32.38 -66.27 -42.60
CA LYS A 7 32.63 -67.26 -43.68
C LYS A 7 31.27 -67.72 -44.19
N VAL A 8 31.02 -67.46 -45.48
CA VAL A 8 29.85 -67.99 -46.19
C VAL A 8 30.25 -69.17 -46.98
N LYS A 9 29.57 -70.34 -46.76
CA LYS A 9 29.73 -71.51 -47.61
C LYS A 9 29.02 -71.24 -48.92
N VAL A 10 29.76 -71.27 -50.05
CA VAL A 10 29.22 -71.04 -51.38
C VAL A 10 29.00 -72.40 -52.01
N ASP A 11 27.74 -72.82 -52.12
CA ASP A 11 27.35 -74.09 -52.75
C ASP A 11 26.93 -73.92 -54.25
N ASN A 12 26.72 -72.70 -54.72
CA ASN A 12 26.40 -72.29 -56.10
C ASN A 12 26.91 -70.85 -56.31
N SER A 13 26.77 -70.29 -57.53
CA SER A 13 27.14 -68.93 -57.85
C SER A 13 26.29 -67.99 -57.01
N MET A 14 26.91 -67.28 -56.06
CA MET A 14 26.26 -66.35 -55.17
C MET A 14 26.92 -64.98 -55.32
N THR A 15 26.12 -63.93 -55.41
CA THR A 15 26.63 -62.57 -55.37
C THR A 15 26.55 -62.07 -53.88
N VAL A 16 27.70 -61.74 -53.29
CA VAL A 16 27.78 -61.22 -51.92
C VAL A 16 28.04 -59.75 -52.04
N TYR A 17 27.15 -59.01 -51.41
CA TYR A 17 27.28 -57.53 -51.23
C TYR A 17 27.85 -57.20 -49.86
N PRO A 18 28.77 -56.22 -49.74
CA PRO A 18 29.23 -55.76 -48.46
C PRO A 18 28.06 -55.11 -47.73
N CYS A 19 27.82 -55.52 -46.51
CA CYS A 19 26.90 -54.87 -45.63
C CYS A 19 27.67 -53.85 -44.79
N PHE A 20 27.42 -52.57 -45.04
CA PHE A 20 27.97 -51.48 -44.22
C PHE A 20 27.01 -51.20 -43.10
N VAL A 21 27.50 -51.25 -41.87
CA VAL A 21 26.77 -50.86 -40.70
C VAL A 21 27.29 -49.49 -40.26
N ASP A 22 26.41 -48.53 -40.13
CA ASP A 22 26.74 -47.25 -39.55
C ASP A 22 26.64 -47.33 -37.99
N ASP A 23 27.77 -47.17 -37.33
CA ASP A 23 27.91 -47.18 -35.89
C ASP A 23 28.36 -45.80 -35.33
N ILE A 24 28.37 -44.79 -36.20
CA ILE A 24 28.78 -43.43 -35.84
C ILE A 24 27.56 -42.64 -35.36
N ALA A 25 27.62 -42.18 -34.09
CA ALA A 25 26.55 -41.36 -33.51
C ALA A 25 26.61 -39.89 -34.00
N PRO A 26 25.47 -39.23 -34.13
CA PRO A 26 25.43 -37.79 -34.41
C PRO A 26 26.12 -36.96 -33.34
N VAL A 27 26.68 -35.83 -33.75
CA VAL A 27 27.24 -34.81 -32.85
C VAL A 27 26.38 -33.55 -32.90
N LEU A 28 25.93 -33.09 -31.73
CA LEU A 28 25.07 -31.90 -31.57
C LEU A 28 25.82 -30.72 -30.95
N THR A 29 25.54 -29.52 -31.47
CA THR A 29 25.79 -28.26 -30.78
C THR A 29 24.45 -27.66 -30.39
N VAL A 30 24.27 -27.42 -29.11
CA VAL A 30 23.01 -26.88 -28.52
C VAL A 30 23.27 -25.54 -27.88
N ASN A 31 22.46 -24.54 -28.23
CA ASN A 31 22.35 -23.27 -27.52
C ASN A 31 21.16 -23.35 -26.58
N ALA A 32 21.41 -23.23 -25.27
CA ALA A 32 20.38 -23.14 -24.24
C ALA A 32 20.37 -21.73 -23.67
N ALA A 33 19.58 -20.85 -24.27
CA ALA A 33 19.45 -19.47 -23.86
C ALA A 33 18.86 -19.35 -22.43
N THR A 34 19.37 -18.39 -21.65
CA THR A 34 19.09 -18.32 -20.23
C THR A 34 17.66 -17.87 -19.89
N GLY A 35 17.03 -17.09 -20.78
CA GLY A 35 15.80 -16.35 -20.42
C GLY A 35 16.10 -15.14 -19.56
N GLY A 36 15.04 -14.42 -19.18
CA GLY A 36 15.08 -13.22 -18.34
C GLY A 36 13.68 -12.82 -17.90
N ILE A 37 13.55 -11.64 -17.30
CA ILE A 37 12.24 -11.13 -16.85
C ILE A 37 11.29 -10.97 -18.04
N GLY A 38 10.13 -11.65 -17.98
CA GLY A 38 9.13 -11.61 -19.04
C GLY A 38 9.50 -12.37 -20.32
N SER A 39 10.65 -13.04 -20.35
CA SER A 39 11.10 -13.80 -21.53
C SER A 39 11.67 -15.15 -21.11
N SER A 40 10.98 -16.21 -21.44
CA SER A 40 11.44 -17.59 -21.20
C SER A 40 12.67 -17.94 -22.04
N GLY A 41 13.51 -18.80 -21.48
CA GLY A 41 14.65 -19.37 -22.21
C GLY A 41 14.23 -20.18 -23.41
N THR A 42 15.17 -20.39 -24.34
CA THR A 42 14.98 -21.24 -25.51
C THR A 42 16.11 -22.28 -25.60
N ILE A 43 15.78 -23.44 -26.12
CA ILE A 43 16.74 -24.48 -26.41
C ILE A 43 16.75 -24.68 -27.92
N SER A 44 17.91 -24.51 -28.56
CA SER A 44 18.05 -24.61 -30.01
C SER A 44 19.24 -25.46 -30.38
N ILE A 45 19.04 -26.38 -31.30
CA ILE A 45 20.12 -27.14 -31.98
C ILE A 45 20.67 -26.23 -33.05
N THR A 46 21.89 -25.73 -32.86
CA THR A 46 22.55 -24.81 -33.81
C THR A 46 23.37 -25.51 -34.86
N ASN A 47 23.82 -26.75 -34.57
CA ASN A 47 24.49 -27.59 -35.52
C ASN A 47 24.26 -29.08 -35.18
N ALA A 48 24.16 -29.90 -36.21
CA ALA A 48 24.11 -31.36 -36.11
C ALA A 48 24.93 -31.95 -37.24
N THR A 49 25.97 -32.68 -36.90
CA THR A 49 26.80 -33.40 -37.89
C THR A 49 26.67 -34.89 -37.70
N GLU A 50 26.65 -35.60 -38.81
CA GLU A 50 26.60 -37.05 -38.86
C GLU A 50 27.37 -37.51 -40.12
N GLN A 51 28.15 -38.60 -40.00
CA GLN A 51 29.09 -39.06 -41.07
C GLN A 51 28.73 -40.46 -41.57
N GLY A 52 27.47 -40.79 -41.75
CA GLY A 52 27.05 -42.09 -42.19
C GLY A 52 25.67 -42.06 -42.81
N SER A 53 24.69 -42.56 -42.09
CA SER A 53 23.31 -42.75 -42.57
C SER A 53 22.50 -41.47 -42.72
N GLY A 54 22.94 -40.36 -42.12
CA GLY A 54 22.24 -39.08 -42.05
C GLY A 54 21.27 -38.99 -40.88
N ILE A 55 20.93 -37.77 -40.46
CA ILE A 55 20.03 -37.50 -39.33
C ILE A 55 18.61 -38.01 -39.65
N ALA A 56 18.04 -38.80 -38.76
CA ALA A 56 16.63 -39.20 -38.77
C ALA A 56 15.72 -38.21 -38.07
N GLY A 57 16.21 -37.56 -37.00
CA GLY A 57 15.43 -36.59 -36.28
C GLY A 57 16.08 -36.13 -34.98
N TYR A 58 15.38 -35.17 -34.34
CA TYR A 58 15.78 -34.56 -33.09
C TYR A 58 14.69 -34.74 -32.03
N TYR A 59 15.11 -34.76 -30.79
CA TYR A 59 14.21 -34.65 -29.64
C TYR A 59 14.67 -33.50 -28.73
N ILE A 60 13.75 -32.65 -28.38
CA ILE A 60 13.88 -31.62 -27.35
C ILE A 60 12.68 -31.75 -26.44
N GLY A 61 12.84 -32.16 -25.17
CA GLY A 61 11.74 -32.38 -24.26
C GLY A 61 12.18 -32.74 -22.85
N GLN A 62 11.20 -33.00 -21.98
CA GLN A 62 11.42 -33.24 -20.54
C GLN A 62 11.59 -34.72 -20.18
N THR A 63 11.26 -35.63 -21.08
CA THR A 63 11.51 -37.08 -20.86
C THR A 63 12.96 -37.40 -21.15
N LYS A 64 13.69 -37.94 -20.17
CA LYS A 64 15.07 -38.38 -20.40
C LYS A 64 15.06 -39.55 -21.36
N PRO A 65 15.72 -39.44 -22.54
CA PRO A 65 15.84 -40.58 -23.47
C PRO A 65 16.59 -41.76 -22.83
N ASN A 66 16.08 -42.98 -23.07
CA ASN A 66 16.82 -44.22 -22.74
C ASN A 66 17.91 -44.46 -23.78
N ALA A 67 18.72 -45.48 -23.56
CA ALA A 67 19.89 -45.80 -24.42
C ALA A 67 19.52 -46.06 -25.89
N SER A 68 18.30 -46.49 -26.20
CA SER A 68 17.82 -46.73 -27.57
C SER A 68 16.93 -45.58 -28.10
N GLY A 69 16.59 -44.61 -27.26
CA GLY A 69 15.64 -43.51 -27.58
C GLY A 69 14.21 -43.99 -27.84
N SER A 70 13.86 -45.21 -27.45
CA SER A 70 12.54 -45.81 -27.76
C SER A 70 11.41 -45.18 -26.93
N ASN A 71 11.71 -44.47 -25.84
CA ASN A 71 10.74 -43.80 -24.95
C ASN A 71 10.45 -42.35 -25.35
N VAL A 72 11.02 -41.86 -26.45
CA VAL A 72 10.81 -40.49 -26.95
C VAL A 72 10.54 -40.51 -28.46
N THR A 73 9.86 -39.47 -28.93
CA THR A 73 9.54 -39.31 -30.36
C THR A 73 10.49 -38.33 -31.01
N PHE A 74 11.18 -38.73 -32.03
CA PHE A 74 12.07 -37.90 -32.82
C PHE A 74 11.30 -37.18 -33.93
N GLY A 75 11.60 -35.92 -34.15
CA GLY A 75 10.96 -35.07 -35.15
C GLY A 75 11.96 -34.12 -35.82
N THR A 76 11.46 -33.13 -36.53
CA THR A 76 12.26 -32.13 -37.24
C THR A 76 12.47 -30.83 -36.46
N THR A 77 11.90 -30.74 -35.28
CA THR A 77 11.97 -29.51 -34.41
C THR A 77 13.40 -29.34 -33.91
N THR A 78 13.98 -28.17 -34.21
CA THR A 78 15.34 -27.80 -33.80
C THR A 78 15.37 -26.69 -32.76
N SER A 79 14.22 -26.12 -32.40
CA SER A 79 14.15 -25.07 -31.37
C SER A 79 12.83 -25.13 -30.62
N VAL A 80 12.88 -24.93 -29.29
CA VAL A 80 11.73 -24.92 -28.40
C VAL A 80 11.90 -23.78 -27.40
N THR A 81 10.83 -22.98 -27.21
CA THR A 81 10.74 -22.07 -26.05
C THR A 81 10.36 -22.88 -24.83
N VAL A 82 11.12 -22.74 -23.76
CA VAL A 82 10.86 -23.42 -22.48
C VAL A 82 9.54 -22.94 -21.87
N ASN A 83 8.64 -23.87 -21.59
CA ASN A 83 7.30 -23.60 -21.07
C ASN A 83 6.96 -24.39 -19.80
N ASN A 84 7.91 -25.15 -19.26
CA ASN A 84 7.77 -25.89 -18.01
C ASN A 84 9.09 -25.91 -17.24
N SER A 85 8.99 -25.95 -15.91
CA SER A 85 10.14 -26.13 -15.03
C SER A 85 10.67 -27.57 -15.08
N GLY A 86 11.93 -27.72 -14.77
CA GLY A 86 12.61 -29.01 -14.65
C GLY A 86 13.71 -29.21 -15.68
N ALA A 87 14.15 -30.46 -15.80
CA ALA A 87 15.19 -30.84 -16.74
C ALA A 87 14.62 -30.99 -18.15
N TRP A 88 15.35 -30.47 -19.12
CA TRP A 88 15.10 -30.60 -20.54
C TRP A 88 16.26 -31.36 -21.18
N TYR A 89 15.98 -32.28 -22.09
CA TYR A 89 16.93 -33.13 -22.72
C TYR A 89 16.93 -32.91 -24.23
N VAL A 90 18.13 -32.94 -24.82
CA VAL A 90 18.31 -32.79 -26.25
C VAL A 90 19.14 -33.97 -26.77
N VAL A 91 18.66 -34.60 -27.81
CA VAL A 91 19.35 -35.73 -28.47
C VAL A 91 18.97 -35.76 -29.93
N ALA A 92 19.88 -36.20 -30.80
CA ALA A 92 19.60 -36.54 -32.18
C ALA A 92 19.69 -38.05 -32.38
N LYS A 93 18.98 -38.54 -33.40
CA LYS A 93 19.02 -39.91 -33.87
C LYS A 93 19.34 -39.90 -35.36
N ASP A 94 20.25 -40.78 -35.79
CA ASP A 94 20.51 -41.03 -37.20
C ASP A 94 19.56 -42.09 -37.78
N LYS A 95 19.64 -42.35 -39.07
CA LYS A 95 18.79 -43.34 -39.74
C LYS A 95 19.21 -44.78 -39.45
N ALA A 96 20.45 -45.02 -38.96
CA ALA A 96 20.91 -46.31 -38.51
C ALA A 96 20.44 -46.65 -37.08
N GLY A 97 19.97 -45.63 -36.32
CA GLY A 97 19.46 -45.80 -34.98
C GLY A 97 20.41 -45.33 -33.87
N ASN A 98 21.60 -44.81 -34.20
CA ASN A 98 22.55 -44.32 -33.22
C ASN A 98 22.08 -43.00 -32.64
N LEU A 99 22.28 -42.78 -31.33
CA LEU A 99 21.93 -41.58 -30.62
C LEU A 99 23.15 -40.70 -30.32
N SER A 100 23.02 -39.42 -30.46
CA SER A 100 24.01 -38.46 -29.95
C SER A 100 24.12 -38.55 -28.44
N GLY A 101 25.18 -37.95 -27.87
CA GLY A 101 25.24 -37.71 -26.45
C GLY A 101 24.02 -36.86 -25.98
N VAL A 102 23.35 -37.30 -24.91
CA VAL A 102 22.20 -36.55 -24.32
C VAL A 102 22.73 -35.33 -23.59
N GLN A 103 22.30 -34.14 -24.02
CA GLN A 103 22.57 -32.91 -23.32
C GLN A 103 21.37 -32.56 -22.42
N SER A 104 21.60 -31.97 -21.25
CA SER A 104 20.53 -31.60 -20.32
C SER A 104 20.70 -30.19 -19.78
N PHE A 105 19.58 -29.51 -19.63
CA PHE A 105 19.49 -28.14 -19.11
C PHE A 105 18.33 -28.06 -18.13
N VAL A 106 18.50 -27.31 -17.02
CA VAL A 106 17.46 -27.16 -16.02
C VAL A 106 16.93 -25.73 -16.06
N TYR A 107 15.62 -25.59 -16.08
CA TYR A 107 14.93 -24.32 -16.03
C TYR A 107 13.94 -24.28 -14.88
N TYR A 108 13.76 -23.10 -14.29
CA TYR A 108 12.80 -22.85 -13.23
C TYR A 108 11.94 -21.65 -13.57
N GLN A 109 10.72 -21.69 -13.11
CA GLN A 109 9.79 -20.57 -13.26
C GLN A 109 10.08 -19.49 -12.20
N LEU A 110 10.34 -18.28 -12.67
CA LEU A 110 10.38 -17.07 -11.83
C LEU A 110 9.18 -16.21 -12.15
N THR A 111 8.39 -15.90 -11.13
CA THR A 111 7.24 -15.00 -11.20
C THR A 111 7.54 -13.73 -10.42
N LEU A 112 7.37 -12.58 -11.06
CA LEU A 112 7.44 -11.27 -10.42
C LEU A 112 6.03 -10.71 -10.37
N ASN A 113 5.50 -10.52 -9.16
CA ASN A 113 4.20 -9.93 -8.92
C ASN A 113 4.30 -8.41 -8.84
N ALA A 114 3.40 -7.71 -9.49
CA ALA A 114 3.30 -6.25 -9.39
C ALA A 114 2.84 -5.76 -8.01
N ASP A 115 2.02 -6.55 -7.33
CA ASP A 115 1.47 -6.26 -5.99
C ASP A 115 0.93 -4.83 -5.85
N GLY A 116 0.16 -4.39 -6.85
CA GLY A 116 -0.42 -3.05 -6.91
C GLY A 116 0.51 -1.94 -7.40
N ALA A 117 1.69 -2.27 -7.93
CA ALA A 117 2.52 -1.29 -8.64
C ALA A 117 1.76 -0.69 -9.83
N THR A 118 1.86 0.63 -10.02
CA THR A 118 1.15 1.35 -11.10
C THR A 118 1.94 1.36 -12.41
N ASN A 119 3.26 1.17 -12.34
CA ASN A 119 4.19 1.22 -13.47
C ASN A 119 4.81 -0.13 -13.81
N TYR A 120 4.30 -1.22 -13.27
CA TYR A 120 4.79 -2.57 -13.53
C TYR A 120 3.63 -3.56 -13.63
N THR A 121 3.75 -4.52 -14.54
CA THR A 121 2.78 -5.60 -14.71
C THR A 121 3.42 -6.92 -14.30
N SER A 122 2.69 -7.73 -13.55
CA SER A 122 3.15 -9.07 -13.14
C SER A 122 3.49 -9.91 -14.36
N ASN A 123 4.60 -10.62 -14.29
CA ASN A 123 5.04 -11.51 -15.35
C ASN A 123 5.68 -12.78 -14.79
N SER A 124 5.84 -13.76 -15.66
CA SER A 124 6.42 -15.05 -15.35
C SER A 124 7.26 -15.54 -16.52
N ALA A 125 8.40 -16.13 -16.25
CA ALA A 125 9.30 -16.68 -17.25
C ALA A 125 10.03 -17.93 -16.74
N PHE A 126 10.43 -18.81 -17.67
CA PHE A 126 11.28 -19.96 -17.37
C PHE A 126 12.73 -19.58 -17.62
N ILE A 127 13.53 -19.59 -16.56
CA ILE A 127 14.91 -19.11 -16.56
C ILE A 127 15.84 -20.27 -16.24
N LYS A 128 16.95 -20.36 -16.99
CA LYS A 128 17.96 -21.41 -16.81
C LYS A 128 18.56 -21.33 -15.40
N SER A 129 18.68 -22.49 -14.77
CA SER A 129 19.31 -22.64 -13.46
C SER A 129 20.70 -22.01 -13.41
N GLY A 130 21.03 -21.33 -12.33
CA GLY A 130 22.30 -20.63 -12.15
C GLY A 130 22.38 -19.24 -12.80
N THR A 131 21.31 -18.78 -13.50
CA THR A 131 21.28 -17.43 -14.07
C THR A 131 20.96 -16.41 -12.99
N THR A 132 21.74 -15.34 -12.90
CA THR A 132 21.42 -14.18 -12.04
C THR A 132 20.62 -13.17 -12.84
N VAL A 133 19.47 -12.78 -12.31
CA VAL A 133 18.53 -11.83 -12.89
C VAL A 133 18.47 -10.60 -12.03
N ALA A 134 18.71 -9.42 -12.62
CA ALA A 134 18.47 -8.14 -11.96
C ALA A 134 16.97 -7.88 -11.88
N LEU A 135 16.49 -7.43 -10.73
CA LEU A 135 15.07 -7.16 -10.49
C LEU A 135 14.73 -5.71 -10.86
N PRO A 136 13.50 -5.44 -11.33
CA PRO A 136 13.04 -4.08 -11.63
C PRO A 136 13.17 -3.16 -10.42
N THR A 137 13.57 -1.92 -10.67
CA THR A 137 13.68 -0.85 -9.69
C THR A 137 12.74 0.29 -10.03
N GLY A 138 12.54 1.24 -9.10
CA GLY A 138 11.71 2.41 -9.34
C GLY A 138 10.22 2.08 -9.46
N LEU A 139 9.75 1.03 -8.78
CA LEU A 139 8.34 0.69 -8.75
C LEU A 139 7.55 1.76 -7.99
N THR A 140 6.36 2.08 -8.48
CA THR A 140 5.47 3.09 -7.89
C THR A 140 4.15 2.48 -7.47
N LYS A 141 3.69 2.84 -6.25
CA LYS A 141 2.38 2.51 -5.70
C LYS A 141 1.93 3.68 -4.84
N THR A 142 0.70 4.16 -5.03
CA THR A 142 0.20 5.32 -4.29
C THR A 142 0.33 5.14 -2.79
N GLY A 143 1.01 6.07 -2.12
CA GLY A 143 1.23 6.05 -0.67
C GLY A 143 2.35 5.11 -0.20
N TYR A 144 3.11 4.50 -1.11
CA TYR A 144 4.17 3.55 -0.78
C TYR A 144 5.45 3.84 -1.56
N LYS A 145 6.56 3.37 -1.03
CA LYS A 145 7.88 3.33 -1.66
C LYS A 145 8.37 1.88 -1.67
N ALA A 146 8.90 1.42 -2.79
CA ALA A 146 9.60 0.14 -2.87
C ALA A 146 11.05 0.38 -3.30
N ASP A 147 11.98 -0.06 -2.48
CA ASP A 147 13.43 -0.01 -2.79
C ASP A 147 13.96 -1.38 -3.20
N THR A 148 13.29 -2.45 -2.78
CA THR A 148 13.75 -3.83 -2.91
C THR A 148 12.58 -4.78 -3.18
N TRP A 149 12.91 -6.04 -3.41
CA TRP A 149 11.98 -7.15 -3.54
C TRP A 149 12.06 -8.05 -2.31
N THR A 150 11.10 -8.96 -2.16
CA THR A 150 10.97 -9.90 -1.03
C THR A 150 12.32 -10.35 -0.48
N GLY A 151 12.56 -10.04 0.79
CA GLY A 151 13.83 -10.34 1.46
C GLY A 151 14.94 -9.31 1.23
N GLY A 152 14.62 -8.11 0.75
CA GLY A 152 15.61 -7.02 0.63
C GLY A 152 16.57 -7.17 -0.55
N ILE A 153 16.18 -7.88 -1.62
CA ILE A 153 17.06 -8.20 -2.75
C ILE A 153 16.82 -7.29 -3.95
N SER A 154 17.87 -7.02 -4.72
CA SER A 154 17.84 -6.32 -6.03
C SER A 154 18.14 -7.24 -7.21
N SER A 155 18.57 -8.46 -6.94
CA SER A 155 18.81 -9.52 -7.95
C SER A 155 18.61 -10.89 -7.34
N ILE A 156 18.35 -11.89 -8.16
CA ILE A 156 18.19 -13.29 -7.74
C ILE A 156 18.96 -14.23 -8.67
N THR A 157 19.68 -15.20 -8.09
CA THR A 157 20.22 -16.34 -8.83
C THR A 157 19.20 -17.47 -8.81
N VAL A 158 18.68 -17.84 -9.97
CA VAL A 158 17.59 -18.80 -10.11
C VAL A 158 18.10 -20.22 -9.84
N SER A 159 17.63 -20.82 -8.75
CA SER A 159 17.98 -22.19 -8.32
C SER A 159 16.75 -23.08 -8.08
N GLY A 160 15.54 -22.53 -8.21
CA GLY A 160 14.26 -23.19 -8.03
C GLY A 160 13.13 -22.31 -8.55
N ASN A 161 11.90 -22.87 -8.55
CA ASN A 161 10.71 -22.06 -8.83
C ASN A 161 10.50 -21.06 -7.71
N GLY A 162 10.09 -19.84 -8.06
CA GLY A 162 9.86 -18.78 -7.07
C GLY A 162 8.91 -17.70 -7.54
N SER A 163 8.34 -17.02 -6.55
CA SER A 163 7.56 -15.80 -6.75
C SER A 163 8.12 -14.71 -5.85
N LEU A 164 8.30 -13.52 -6.39
CA LEU A 164 8.80 -12.35 -5.68
C LEU A 164 7.76 -11.24 -5.73
N PHE A 165 7.73 -10.44 -4.67
CA PHE A 165 6.87 -9.27 -4.50
C PHE A 165 7.74 -8.07 -4.17
N PRO A 166 7.36 -6.84 -4.56
CA PRO A 166 8.03 -5.65 -4.06
C PRO A 166 7.88 -5.53 -2.55
N ASP A 167 8.93 -5.12 -1.86
CA ASP A 167 8.87 -4.78 -0.44
C ASP A 167 8.38 -3.34 -0.31
N TRP A 168 7.06 -3.18 -0.08
CA TRP A 168 6.43 -1.89 0.05
C TRP A 168 6.61 -1.32 1.45
N VAL A 169 7.15 -0.12 1.53
CA VAL A 169 7.20 0.68 2.76
C VAL A 169 6.22 1.84 2.60
N GLU A 170 5.31 1.98 3.56
CA GLU A 170 4.35 3.09 3.55
C GLU A 170 5.08 4.42 3.68
N LEU A 171 4.75 5.36 2.79
CA LEU A 171 5.32 6.71 2.85
C LEU A 171 4.78 7.45 4.08
N PRO A 172 5.61 8.24 4.76
CA PRO A 172 5.17 9.08 5.85
C PRO A 172 4.05 10.01 5.39
N GLN A 173 2.97 10.05 6.17
CA GLN A 173 1.84 10.89 5.86
C GLN A 173 2.10 12.34 6.30
N ASN A 174 1.78 13.28 5.41
CA ASN A 174 1.85 14.71 5.64
C ASN A 174 0.53 15.35 5.21
N TRP A 175 -0.20 15.97 6.15
CA TRP A 175 -1.45 16.65 5.87
C TRP A 175 -1.74 17.72 6.93
N ILE A 176 -2.57 18.68 6.56
CA ILE A 176 -3.07 19.73 7.45
C ILE A 176 -4.59 19.72 7.39
N LEU A 177 -5.22 19.71 8.54
CA LEU A 177 -6.66 19.80 8.70
C LEU A 177 -6.97 21.10 9.44
N SER A 178 -7.84 21.95 8.87
CA SER A 178 -8.36 23.13 9.52
C SER A 178 -9.82 22.90 9.89
N ILE A 179 -10.13 23.01 11.17
CA ILE A 179 -11.47 22.82 11.74
C ILE A 179 -11.95 24.17 12.24
N PRO A 180 -12.84 24.88 11.52
CA PRO A 180 -13.43 26.12 12.02
C PRO A 180 -14.41 25.81 13.13
N ILE A 181 -14.30 26.55 14.23
CA ILE A 181 -15.19 26.49 15.37
C ILE A 181 -15.87 27.86 15.52
N ALA A 182 -17.19 27.87 15.43
CA ALA A 182 -17.95 29.04 15.72
C ALA A 182 -18.68 28.86 17.06
N TYR A 183 -18.63 29.86 17.90
CA TYR A 183 -19.41 29.89 19.10
C TYR A 183 -20.21 31.19 19.19
N LYS A 184 -21.40 31.08 19.74
CA LYS A 184 -22.33 32.16 19.92
C LYS A 184 -22.64 32.31 21.41
N ILE A 185 -22.59 33.52 21.89
CA ILE A 185 -23.03 33.88 23.22
C ILE A 185 -24.23 34.82 23.07
N ASP A 186 -25.28 34.50 23.77
CA ASP A 186 -26.48 35.33 23.83
C ASP A 186 -26.76 35.70 25.30
N VAL A 187 -26.70 36.96 25.60
CA VAL A 187 -27.00 37.52 26.92
C VAL A 187 -28.12 38.53 26.75
N GLY A 188 -29.35 38.13 26.99
CA GLY A 188 -30.50 39.03 26.91
C GLY A 188 -30.69 39.75 25.57
N GLY A 189 -30.27 39.12 24.48
CA GLY A 189 -30.32 39.68 23.13
C GLY A 189 -29.01 40.33 22.66
N ASP A 190 -27.98 40.52 23.51
CA ASP A 190 -26.64 40.86 23.06
C ASP A 190 -25.94 39.62 22.57
N ILE A 191 -25.96 39.44 21.24
CA ILE A 191 -25.42 38.25 20.58
C ILE A 191 -23.99 38.52 20.12
N ARG A 192 -23.07 37.70 20.56
CA ARG A 192 -21.65 37.72 20.14
C ARG A 192 -21.28 36.40 19.51
N THR A 193 -20.75 36.46 18.30
CA THR A 193 -20.25 35.27 17.56
C THR A 193 -18.76 35.44 17.29
N THR A 194 -18.01 34.41 17.58
CA THR A 194 -16.57 34.36 17.26
C THR A 194 -16.24 33.04 16.58
N THR A 195 -15.33 33.09 15.62
CA THR A 195 -14.84 31.90 14.91
C THR A 195 -13.35 31.74 15.14
N GLU A 196 -12.95 30.56 15.54
CA GLU A 196 -11.58 30.15 15.76
C GLU A 196 -11.28 28.93 14.88
N ASN A 197 -10.01 28.68 14.60
CA ASN A 197 -9.60 27.50 13.85
C ASN A 197 -8.70 26.60 14.70
N ILE A 198 -9.05 25.33 14.74
CA ILE A 198 -8.14 24.28 15.20
C ILE A 198 -7.36 23.79 13.99
N ILE A 199 -6.05 23.82 14.07
CA ILE A 199 -5.17 23.29 13.03
C ILE A 199 -4.55 22.00 13.53
N VAL A 200 -4.89 20.89 12.89
CA VAL A 200 -4.26 19.60 13.10
C VAL A 200 -3.23 19.41 11.99
N THR A 201 -1.98 19.24 12.35
CA THR A 201 -0.88 19.00 11.41
C THR A 201 -0.35 17.60 11.63
N CYS A 202 -0.34 16.79 10.58
CA CYS A 202 0.41 15.55 10.54
C CYS A 202 1.68 15.79 9.73
N GLN A 203 2.83 15.48 10.33
CA GLN A 203 4.12 15.56 9.67
C GLN A 203 4.93 14.31 9.99
N ASN A 204 5.31 13.54 8.98
CA ASN A 204 6.01 12.27 9.13
C ASN A 204 5.30 11.34 10.14
N ASN A 205 4.00 11.18 9.99
CA ASN A 205 3.12 10.40 10.88
C ASN A 205 2.98 10.96 12.32
N ASN A 206 3.62 12.08 12.66
CA ASN A 206 3.44 12.74 13.95
C ASN A 206 2.32 13.77 13.85
N ILE A 207 1.37 13.68 14.79
CA ILE A 207 0.24 14.59 14.86
C ILE A 207 0.51 15.66 15.91
N SER A 208 0.33 16.91 15.52
CA SER A 208 0.35 18.07 16.40
C SER A 208 -0.91 18.90 16.23
N LEU A 209 -1.23 19.71 17.23
CA LEU A 209 -2.43 20.51 17.27
C LEU A 209 -2.08 21.93 17.70
N THR A 210 -2.64 22.92 17.00
CA THR A 210 -2.49 24.34 17.32
C THR A 210 -3.81 25.08 17.09
N GLY A 211 -3.98 26.21 17.78
CA GLY A 211 -5.18 27.05 17.66
C GLY A 211 -6.40 26.51 18.42
N GLY A 212 -7.55 27.04 18.10
CA GLY A 212 -8.85 26.64 18.66
C GLY A 212 -9.05 26.98 20.13
N TYR A 213 -8.18 27.77 20.73
CA TYR A 213 -8.38 28.28 22.07
C TYR A 213 -8.67 29.80 22.05
N SER A 214 -9.48 30.23 22.97
CA SER A 214 -9.78 31.65 23.12
C SER A 214 -9.65 32.04 24.61
N SER A 215 -9.01 33.15 24.89
CA SER A 215 -8.90 33.70 26.25
C SER A 215 -10.24 34.19 26.79
N GLY A 216 -11.27 34.11 25.97
CA GLY A 216 -12.63 34.41 26.34
C GLY A 216 -13.23 35.60 25.61
N GLY A 217 -14.52 35.60 25.60
CA GLY A 217 -15.36 36.71 25.18
C GLY A 217 -16.21 37.18 26.34
N LYS A 218 -16.71 38.38 26.21
CA LYS A 218 -17.66 38.98 27.16
C LYS A 218 -18.85 39.47 26.36
N ALA A 219 -20.04 39.02 26.76
CA ALA A 219 -21.29 39.64 26.38
C ALA A 219 -21.92 40.27 27.62
N ALA A 220 -22.52 41.44 27.48
CA ALA A 220 -23.13 42.17 28.58
C ALA A 220 -24.51 42.69 28.17
N TYR A 221 -25.45 42.48 29.02
CA TYR A 221 -26.77 43.03 28.88
C TYR A 221 -27.13 43.84 30.12
N SER A 222 -27.68 45.01 29.91
CA SER A 222 -28.05 45.93 31.00
C SER A 222 -29.51 46.31 30.89
N TRP A 223 -30.21 46.30 32.00
CA TRP A 223 -31.60 46.70 32.07
C TRP A 223 -31.90 47.43 33.36
N THR A 224 -32.98 48.19 33.38
CA THR A 224 -33.46 48.91 34.58
C THR A 224 -34.80 48.35 34.95
N ALA A 225 -34.96 47.95 36.20
CA ALA A 225 -36.24 47.53 36.76
C ALA A 225 -36.37 48.04 38.19
N ARG A 226 -37.54 48.61 38.52
CA ARG A 226 -37.87 49.11 39.85
C ARG A 226 -36.86 50.14 40.43
N GLY A 227 -36.23 50.94 39.58
CA GLY A 227 -35.24 51.93 40.01
C GLY A 227 -33.82 51.37 40.21
N TYR A 228 -33.61 50.15 39.90
CA TYR A 228 -32.29 49.49 39.96
C TYR A 228 -31.74 49.28 38.58
N TYR A 229 -30.44 49.44 38.48
CA TYR A 229 -29.68 49.11 37.27
C TYR A 229 -29.04 47.73 37.39
N TYR A 230 -29.32 46.87 36.43
CA TYR A 230 -28.82 45.50 36.40
C TYR A 230 -27.91 45.31 35.20
N THR A 231 -26.84 44.55 35.38
CA THR A 231 -25.98 44.14 34.31
C THR A 231 -25.67 42.66 34.47
N SER A 232 -25.95 41.88 33.42
CA SER A 232 -25.53 40.49 33.31
C SER A 232 -24.33 40.41 32.39
N ASN A 233 -23.26 39.78 32.86
CA ASN A 233 -22.05 39.58 32.10
C ASN A 233 -21.81 38.08 31.94
N SER A 234 -21.65 37.65 30.74
CA SER A 234 -21.21 36.29 30.43
C SER A 234 -19.75 36.30 30.00
N TYR A 235 -19.01 35.41 30.61
CA TYR A 235 -17.64 35.15 30.27
C TYR A 235 -17.56 33.70 29.80
N PHE A 236 -16.81 33.46 28.74
CA PHE A 236 -16.50 32.12 28.29
C PHE A 236 -15.03 32.06 27.88
N SER A 237 -14.49 30.89 27.99
CA SER A 237 -13.17 30.58 27.44
C SER A 237 -13.21 29.19 26.82
N ILE A 238 -12.48 29.04 25.75
CA ILE A 238 -12.20 27.72 25.14
C ILE A 238 -10.81 27.33 25.59
N GLY A 239 -10.73 26.24 26.33
CA GLY A 239 -9.47 25.68 26.78
C GLY A 239 -8.66 25.16 25.58
N GLN A 240 -7.37 25.01 25.78
CA GLN A 240 -6.50 24.44 24.73
C GLN A 240 -6.99 23.04 24.36
N PRO A 241 -7.31 22.78 23.08
CA PRO A 241 -7.72 21.46 22.64
C PRO A 241 -6.63 20.41 22.87
N THR A 242 -7.04 19.21 23.17
CA THR A 242 -6.16 18.05 23.30
C THR A 242 -6.46 17.06 22.20
N ILE A 243 -5.43 16.37 21.71
CA ILE A 243 -5.58 15.35 20.70
C ILE A 243 -5.09 14.00 21.23
N SER A 244 -5.84 12.96 20.92
CA SER A 244 -5.44 11.58 21.16
C SER A 244 -5.59 10.77 19.89
N TYR A 245 -4.62 9.91 19.61
CA TYR A 245 -4.69 8.95 18.51
C TYR A 245 -4.07 7.62 18.94
N ASN A 246 -4.46 6.55 18.26
CA ASN A 246 -4.05 5.20 18.65
C ASN A 246 -2.61 4.83 18.23
N GLY A 247 -1.89 5.73 17.56
CA GLY A 247 -0.51 5.53 17.12
C GLY A 247 -0.34 4.65 15.88
N GLN A 248 -1.41 4.04 15.38
CA GLN A 248 -1.33 3.10 14.24
C GLN A 248 -1.67 3.76 12.90
N THR A 249 -2.61 4.68 12.89
CA THR A 249 -3.03 5.39 11.67
C THR A 249 -3.17 6.87 11.97
N PRO A 250 -2.33 7.74 11.38
CA PRO A 250 -2.43 9.18 11.58
C PRO A 250 -3.76 9.79 11.10
N LYS A 251 -4.61 9.01 10.45
CA LYS A 251 -5.96 9.43 10.02
C LYS A 251 -7.05 9.13 11.04
N ASP A 252 -6.71 8.45 12.14
CA ASP A 252 -7.65 8.10 13.20
C ASP A 252 -7.24 8.82 14.50
N PHE A 253 -7.96 9.88 14.85
CA PHE A 253 -7.69 10.66 16.05
C PHE A 253 -8.97 11.22 16.66
N ASN A 254 -8.88 11.64 17.92
CA ASN A 254 -9.91 12.39 18.62
C ASN A 254 -9.35 13.71 19.10
N ILE A 255 -10.12 14.78 18.96
CA ILE A 255 -9.85 16.07 19.58
C ILE A 255 -10.88 16.30 20.66
N SER A 256 -10.42 16.63 21.85
CA SER A 256 -11.27 17.06 22.96
C SER A 256 -11.05 18.54 23.21
N ILE A 257 -12.14 19.29 23.27
CA ILE A 257 -12.15 20.74 23.46
C ILE A 257 -12.94 21.02 24.74
N ARG A 258 -12.32 21.70 25.67
CA ARG A 258 -12.98 22.09 26.90
C ARG A 258 -13.51 23.51 26.80
N ILE A 259 -14.81 23.67 27.01
CA ILE A 259 -15.48 24.97 27.05
C ILE A 259 -15.80 25.28 28.51
N ASN A 260 -15.32 26.42 28.99
CA ASN A 260 -15.64 26.96 30.28
C ASN A 260 -16.53 28.17 30.06
N SER A 261 -17.68 28.22 30.72
CA SER A 261 -18.56 29.38 30.71
C SER A 261 -18.91 29.78 32.11
N GLN A 262 -18.99 31.06 32.36
CA GLN A 262 -19.36 31.62 33.63
C GLN A 262 -20.21 32.86 33.41
N ILE A 263 -21.27 32.99 34.20
CA ILE A 263 -22.15 34.16 34.23
C ILE A 263 -21.94 34.90 35.51
N TYR A 264 -21.86 36.18 35.39
CA TYR A 264 -21.90 37.11 36.54
C TYR A 264 -23.07 38.05 36.37
N ASP A 265 -23.97 38.05 37.33
CA ASP A 265 -24.99 39.04 37.43
C ASP A 265 -24.53 40.11 38.42
N TYR A 266 -24.69 41.33 37.98
CA TYR A 266 -24.28 42.49 38.74
C TYR A 266 -25.47 43.42 38.85
N SER A 267 -25.85 43.83 40.04
CA SER A 267 -26.86 44.85 40.27
C SER A 267 -26.28 46.05 41.01
N ASP A 268 -26.55 47.25 40.51
CA ASP A 268 -26.21 48.47 41.16
C ASP A 268 -27.51 49.23 41.52
N TRP A 269 -27.51 49.83 42.67
CA TRP A 269 -28.63 50.60 43.11
C TRP A 269 -28.43 52.09 42.74
N ASP A 270 -29.33 52.59 41.88
CA ASP A 270 -29.24 53.90 41.32
C ASP A 270 -29.58 54.98 42.35
N GLY A 271 -28.55 55.48 42.99
CA GLY A 271 -28.63 56.81 43.47
C GLY A 271 -28.43 57.10 44.96
N TYR A 272 -28.34 56.20 45.90
CA TYR A 272 -27.97 56.49 47.28
C TYR A 272 -27.32 55.35 48.05
N GLY A 273 -25.99 55.34 48.04
CA GLY A 273 -25.23 54.51 48.94
C GLY A 273 -25.16 53.03 48.52
N GLY A 274 -24.48 52.79 47.45
CA GLY A 274 -24.36 51.53 46.75
C GLY A 274 -23.92 50.32 47.56
N GLY A 275 -24.75 49.29 47.53
CA GLY A 275 -24.33 47.92 47.81
C GLY A 275 -24.22 47.15 46.51
N PHE A 276 -23.04 46.70 46.17
CA PHE A 276 -22.88 45.86 45.08
C PHE A 276 -23.19 44.39 45.46
N VAL A 277 -24.11 43.78 44.79
CA VAL A 277 -24.31 42.34 44.92
C VAL A 277 -23.77 41.67 43.66
N THR A 278 -22.69 40.95 43.80
CA THR A 278 -22.14 40.15 42.73
C THR A 278 -22.54 38.71 42.98
N ASP A 279 -23.52 38.23 42.24
CA ASP A 279 -23.83 36.82 42.23
C ASP A 279 -22.99 36.11 41.14
N LYS A 280 -22.20 35.16 41.56
CA LYS A 280 -21.53 34.26 40.62
C LYS A 280 -22.53 33.24 40.16
N GLY A 281 -22.96 33.35 38.92
CA GLY A 281 -23.71 32.31 38.26
C GLY A 281 -22.90 31.01 38.12
N ASN A 282 -23.58 29.93 37.85
CA ASN A 282 -22.95 28.61 37.71
C ASN A 282 -21.89 28.60 36.61
N ALA A 283 -20.69 28.18 36.97
CA ALA A 283 -19.67 27.84 35.98
C ALA A 283 -19.97 26.43 35.39
N THR A 284 -20.06 26.36 34.11
CA THR A 284 -20.27 25.07 33.40
C THR A 284 -19.03 24.73 32.60
N ASN A 285 -18.51 23.55 32.85
CA ASN A 285 -17.40 22.97 32.06
C ASN A 285 -17.96 21.86 31.21
N GLN A 286 -17.80 21.95 29.91
CA GLN A 286 -18.24 20.92 28.97
C GLN A 286 -17.14 20.56 28.01
N ASP A 287 -16.97 19.24 27.76
CA ASP A 287 -16.04 18.73 26.79
C ASP A 287 -16.78 18.40 25.49
N VAL A 288 -16.27 18.90 24.35
CA VAL A 288 -16.76 18.62 23.03
C VAL A 288 -15.71 17.77 22.31
N SER A 289 -16.15 16.73 21.64
CA SER A 289 -15.27 15.82 20.94
C SER A 289 -15.45 15.88 19.43
N VAL A 290 -14.34 15.95 18.72
CA VAL A 290 -14.26 15.80 17.26
C VAL A 290 -13.54 14.50 16.96
N TYR A 291 -14.13 13.68 16.12
CA TYR A 291 -13.59 12.38 15.73
C TYR A 291 -13.17 12.39 14.28
N CYS A 292 -11.95 11.94 14.00
CA CYS A 292 -11.52 11.61 12.67
C CYS A 292 -11.36 10.09 12.57
N ARG A 293 -11.97 9.48 11.57
CA ARG A 293 -11.87 8.04 11.30
C ARG A 293 -11.65 7.83 9.81
N SER A 294 -10.53 7.20 9.46
CA SER A 294 -10.12 6.98 8.07
C SER A 294 -10.16 8.25 7.21
N GLY A 295 -9.81 9.41 7.83
CA GLY A 295 -9.86 10.71 7.17
C GLY A 295 -11.25 11.35 7.10
N VAL A 296 -12.30 10.69 7.60
CA VAL A 296 -13.66 11.26 7.70
C VAL A 296 -13.83 11.87 9.08
N ILE A 297 -14.25 13.14 9.11
CA ILE A 297 -14.45 13.88 10.34
C ILE A 297 -15.93 13.83 10.72
N THR A 298 -16.16 13.42 11.96
CA THR A 298 -17.46 13.48 12.62
C THR A 298 -17.32 14.24 13.93
N TYR A 299 -18.37 14.90 14.36
CA TYR A 299 -18.40 15.64 15.60
C TYR A 299 -19.66 15.31 16.37
N SER A 300 -19.60 15.50 17.69
CA SER A 300 -20.82 15.49 18.49
C SER A 300 -21.72 16.65 18.04
N PRO A 301 -23.05 16.44 18.03
CA PRO A 301 -23.99 17.49 17.63
C PRO A 301 -23.79 18.73 18.48
N THR A 302 -24.27 19.86 17.99
CA THR A 302 -24.26 21.15 18.65
C THR A 302 -24.52 21.02 20.16
N VAL A 303 -23.57 21.47 20.94
CA VAL A 303 -23.70 21.43 22.39
C VAL A 303 -24.22 22.81 22.83
N GLU A 304 -25.46 22.84 23.30
CA GLU A 304 -26.02 24.00 23.92
C GLU A 304 -25.70 23.96 25.42
N ILE A 305 -24.94 24.94 25.89
CA ILE A 305 -24.68 25.12 27.33
C ILE A 305 -25.67 26.17 27.85
N HIS A 306 -26.69 25.68 28.53
CA HIS A 306 -27.61 26.54 29.21
C HIS A 306 -27.06 26.79 30.62
N THR A 307 -26.70 28.02 30.90
CA THR A 307 -26.41 28.44 32.25
C THR A 307 -27.52 29.43 32.70
N SER A 308 -28.29 29.01 33.66
CA SER A 308 -29.22 29.93 34.34
C SER A 308 -28.51 30.54 35.54
N SER A 309 -28.50 31.86 35.64
CA SER A 309 -28.15 32.53 36.90
C SER A 309 -29.33 32.45 37.86
N TYR A 310 -29.14 31.84 39.01
CA TYR A 310 -30.04 32.00 40.11
C TYR A 310 -29.42 33.04 41.07
N GLY A 311 -29.65 34.28 40.75
CA GLY A 311 -29.43 35.35 41.72
C GLY A 311 -30.51 35.32 42.81
N SER A 312 -30.09 35.49 44.05
CA SER A 312 -31.02 35.56 45.18
C SER A 312 -32.10 36.59 44.91
N SER A 313 -33.33 36.16 44.93
CA SER A 313 -34.59 36.83 45.21
C SER A 313 -35.00 38.16 44.51
N THR A 314 -34.27 38.71 43.58
CA THR A 314 -34.59 39.97 42.90
C THR A 314 -34.66 39.91 41.38
N THR A 315 -34.20 38.90 40.74
CA THR A 315 -34.32 38.71 39.27
C THR A 315 -35.42 37.73 38.95
N ASN A 316 -36.65 38.20 38.89
CA ASN A 316 -37.77 37.41 38.34
C ASN A 316 -37.73 37.27 36.81
N ASP A 317 -36.75 37.88 36.18
CA ASP A 317 -36.54 37.77 34.73
C ASP A 317 -35.40 36.78 34.51
N GLY A 318 -35.73 35.50 34.44
CA GLY A 318 -34.79 34.42 34.13
C GLY A 318 -34.15 34.62 32.75
N HIS A 319 -32.97 35.26 32.74
CA HIS A 319 -32.18 35.29 31.52
C HIS A 319 -31.45 33.95 31.33
N THR A 320 -31.87 33.21 30.35
CA THR A 320 -31.19 31.99 29.92
C THR A 320 -30.04 32.39 29.01
N LEU A 321 -28.83 32.11 29.42
CA LEU A 321 -27.66 32.26 28.57
C LEU A 321 -27.47 30.99 27.78
N MET A 322 -27.47 31.15 26.47
CA MET A 322 -27.20 30.07 25.54
C MET A 322 -25.80 30.25 24.97
N ASN A 323 -24.90 29.36 25.30
CA ASN A 323 -23.65 29.23 24.59
C ASN A 323 -23.81 28.11 23.55
N GLU A 324 -23.89 28.47 22.29
CA GLU A 324 -23.98 27.51 21.20
C GLU A 324 -22.59 27.30 20.62
N PHE A 325 -22.21 26.04 20.50
CA PHE A 325 -20.98 25.64 19.86
C PHE A 325 -21.30 25.00 18.50
N HIS A 326 -20.84 25.62 17.41
CA HIS A 326 -21.10 25.16 16.07
C HIS A 326 -19.80 24.82 15.36
N LEU A 327 -19.72 23.61 14.80
CA LEU A 327 -18.72 23.20 13.83
C LEU A 327 -19.29 23.46 12.43
N ASN A 328 -18.85 24.53 11.76
CA ASN A 328 -19.52 25.01 10.55
C ASN A 328 -19.01 24.38 9.25
N SER A 329 -17.76 24.01 9.16
CA SER A 329 -17.21 23.31 8.01
C SER A 329 -15.83 22.73 8.33
N MET A 330 -15.48 21.69 7.63
CA MET A 330 -14.17 21.05 7.73
C MET A 330 -13.57 20.91 6.37
N THR A 331 -12.32 21.31 6.21
CA THR A 331 -11.57 21.13 4.96
C THR A 331 -10.34 20.30 5.27
N LEU A 332 -10.29 19.10 4.71
CA LEU A 332 -9.12 18.25 4.73
C LEU A 332 -8.23 18.66 3.55
N ILE A 333 -7.07 19.25 3.84
CA ILE A 333 -6.07 19.54 2.82
C ILE A 333 -4.96 18.51 2.96
N LEU A 334 -4.97 17.52 2.06
CA LEU A 334 -3.85 16.61 1.89
C LEU A 334 -2.80 17.34 1.05
N LYS A 335 -1.67 17.69 1.65
CA LYS A 335 -0.48 18.11 0.91
C LYS A 335 0.47 16.92 0.88
N GLU A 336 0.59 16.31 -0.29
CA GLU A 336 1.72 15.46 -0.57
C GLU A 336 2.94 16.40 -0.71
N PHE A 337 3.84 16.37 0.25
CA PHE A 337 5.16 16.92 0.07
C PHE A 337 5.98 15.87 -0.67
N LEU A 338 6.29 16.16 -1.92
CA LEU A 338 7.29 15.44 -2.72
C LEU A 338 8.68 15.63 -2.14
#